data_0729ec1136d01d5ef5005ba344b74185
#
_entry.id   0729ec1136d01d5ef5005ba344b74185
#
_cell.length_a   1.000
_cell.length_b   1.000
_cell.length_c   1.000
_cell.angle_alpha   90.00
_cell.angle_beta   90.00
_cell.angle_gamma   90.00
#
_symmetry.space_group_name_H-M   'P 1'
#
loop_
_entity.id
_entity.type
_entity.pdbx_description
1 polymer ?
#
loop_
_entity_poly.entity_id
_entity_poly.type
_entity_poly.pdbx_seq_one_letter_code
_entity_poly.pdbx_strand_id
1 'polypeptide(L)'
;MTELTRRRDKESAREKWNIFYGDVCIGSIGQRAGVPNHADQWEWKCGFHPGCDRLTGGPAETFEQARTAFEAAWQLLLPTLTEADFQAWRDQRD
;
A
#
# COMPACT_ATOMS: atom_id res chain seq x y z
N MET A 1 -1.26 -11.40 16.16
CA MET A 1 -1.48 -11.03 14.76
C MET A 1 -1.19 -9.55 14.58
N THR A 2 -0.38 -9.20 13.57
CA THR A 2 0.00 -7.81 13.36
C THR A 2 -1.09 -7.09 12.56
N GLU A 3 -1.61 -6.00 13.12
CA GLU A 3 -2.59 -5.19 12.42
C GLU A 3 -1.91 -4.22 11.45
N LEU A 4 -2.64 -3.85 10.42
CA LEU A 4 -2.18 -2.82 9.50
C LEU A 4 -2.41 -1.45 10.13
N THR A 5 -1.43 -0.57 9.98
CA THR A 5 -1.53 0.82 10.42
C THR A 5 -1.31 1.73 9.22
N ARG A 6 -1.69 3.00 9.35
CA ARG A 6 -1.49 3.96 8.27
C ARG A 6 -0.92 5.26 8.84
N ARG A 7 -0.12 5.91 7.98
CA ARG A 7 0.44 7.22 8.31
C ARG A 7 0.25 8.14 7.12
N ARG A 8 -0.16 9.36 7.38
CA ARG A 8 -0.31 10.37 6.33
C ARG A 8 1.05 10.68 5.71
N ASP A 9 1.11 10.68 4.38
CA ASP A 9 2.29 11.10 3.66
C ASP A 9 2.26 12.62 3.54
N LYS A 10 3.06 13.29 4.36
CA LYS A 10 3.06 14.75 4.44
C LYS A 10 3.73 15.42 3.25
N GLU A 11 4.48 14.66 2.47
CA GLU A 11 5.15 15.19 1.29
C GLU A 11 4.26 15.18 0.06
N SER A 12 3.15 14.44 0.11
CA SER A 12 2.22 14.37 -1.00
C SER A 12 1.31 15.62 -1.00
N ALA A 13 1.15 16.22 -2.18
CA ALA A 13 0.25 17.36 -2.36
C ALA A 13 -1.22 16.96 -2.23
N ARG A 14 -1.53 15.68 -2.42
CA ARG A 14 -2.89 15.15 -2.30
C ARG A 14 -2.95 14.20 -1.12
N GLU A 15 -4.15 13.84 -0.71
CA GLU A 15 -4.29 12.89 0.38
C GLU A 15 -3.70 11.55 -0.01
N LYS A 16 -2.74 11.10 0.77
CA LYS A 16 -2.06 9.82 0.56
C LYS A 16 -1.68 9.24 1.91
N TRP A 17 -1.91 7.94 2.05
CA TRP A 17 -1.63 7.20 3.26
C TRP A 17 -0.66 6.07 2.94
N ASN A 18 0.43 5.99 3.68
CA ASN A 18 1.34 4.85 3.62
C ASN A 18 0.87 3.80 4.62
N ILE A 19 0.79 2.56 4.17
CA ILE A 19 0.25 1.45 4.96
C ILE A 19 1.40 0.60 5.47
N PHE A 20 1.38 0.27 6.74
CA PHE A 20 2.44 -0.45 7.41
C PHE A 20 1.96 -1.77 7.99
N TYR A 21 2.80 -2.78 7.87
CA TYR A 21 2.67 -4.06 8.57
C TYR A 21 3.82 -4.11 9.57
N GLY A 22 3.54 -3.83 10.84
CA GLY A 22 4.60 -3.58 11.80
C GLY A 22 5.41 -2.35 11.39
N ASP A 23 6.71 -2.52 11.17
CA ASP A 23 7.62 -1.45 10.76
C ASP A 23 7.85 -1.38 9.25
N VAL A 24 7.26 -2.29 8.48
CA VAL A 24 7.49 -2.36 7.03
C VAL A 24 6.37 -1.67 6.29
N CYS A 25 6.73 -0.72 5.43
CA CYS A 25 5.75 -0.07 4.55
C CYS A 25 5.38 -1.02 3.42
N ILE A 26 4.14 -1.48 3.40
CA ILE A 26 3.69 -2.50 2.47
C ILE A 26 2.85 -1.94 1.32
N GLY A 27 2.73 -0.63 1.23
CA GLY A 27 2.02 -0.01 0.13
C GLY A 27 1.40 1.31 0.51
N SER A 28 0.48 1.78 -0.31
CA SER A 28 -0.15 3.08 -0.12
C SER A 28 -1.56 3.13 -0.70
N ILE A 29 -2.34 4.07 -0.19
CA ILE A 29 -3.65 4.43 -0.72
C ILE A 29 -3.65 5.94 -0.86
N GLY A 30 -3.94 6.45 -2.06
CA GLY A 30 -3.89 7.88 -2.29
C GLY A 30 -4.82 8.36 -3.39
N GLN A 31 -5.05 9.66 -3.40
CA GLN A 31 -5.83 10.30 -4.45
C GLN A 31 -5.00 10.40 -5.73
N ARG A 32 -5.63 10.11 -6.85
CA ARG A 32 -4.99 10.21 -8.16
C ARG A 32 -4.96 11.67 -8.61
N ALA A 33 -3.86 12.06 -9.24
CA ALA A 33 -3.70 13.39 -9.80
C ALA A 33 -4.09 13.40 -11.27
N GLY A 34 -4.71 14.49 -11.72
CA GLY A 34 -4.96 14.71 -13.13
C GLY A 34 -6.02 13.83 -13.78
N VAL A 35 -6.86 13.17 -12.99
CA VAL A 35 -7.94 12.35 -13.53
C VAL A 35 -9.26 13.16 -13.63
N PRO A 36 -10.09 12.86 -14.64
CA PRO A 36 -11.40 13.53 -14.75
C PRO A 36 -12.30 13.24 -13.55
N ASN A 37 -13.25 14.15 -13.29
CA ASN A 37 -14.16 14.00 -12.14
C ASN A 37 -15.03 12.74 -12.19
N HIS A 38 -15.27 12.21 -13.37
CA HIS A 38 -16.07 11.00 -13.52
C HIS A 38 -15.26 9.71 -13.43
N ALA A 39 -13.93 9.82 -13.34
CA ALA A 39 -13.05 8.66 -13.19
C ALA A 39 -12.84 8.35 -11.70
N ASP A 40 -12.33 7.16 -11.42
CA ASP A 40 -11.97 6.79 -10.06
C ASP A 40 -10.88 7.73 -9.53
N GLN A 41 -11.13 8.34 -8.39
CA GLN A 41 -10.25 9.38 -7.83
C GLN A 41 -9.17 8.83 -6.93
N TRP A 42 -9.27 7.56 -6.54
CA TRP A 42 -8.33 6.92 -5.62
C TRP A 42 -7.59 5.79 -6.29
N GLU A 43 -6.41 5.48 -5.78
CA GLU A 43 -5.71 4.26 -6.18
C GLU A 43 -5.03 3.65 -4.95
N TRP A 44 -4.82 2.34 -5.03
CA TRP A 44 -4.10 1.62 -4.00
C TRP A 44 -2.96 0.85 -4.65
N LYS A 45 -1.90 0.66 -3.88
CA LYS A 45 -0.74 -0.12 -4.29
C LYS A 45 -0.35 -1.00 -3.12
N CYS A 46 -0.22 -2.30 -3.34
CA CYS A 46 0.14 -3.26 -2.32
C CYS A 46 1.39 -4.01 -2.74
N GLY A 47 2.37 -4.07 -1.82
CA GLY A 47 3.66 -4.69 -2.04
C GLY A 47 4.77 -3.77 -1.60
N PHE A 48 6.00 -4.28 -1.57
CA PHE A 48 7.16 -3.51 -1.16
C PHE A 48 8.40 -4.01 -1.90
N HIS A 49 9.40 -3.15 -2.02
CA HIS A 49 10.64 -3.46 -2.72
C HIS A 49 11.81 -2.84 -1.93
N PRO A 50 12.91 -3.56 -1.73
CA PRO A 50 13.12 -4.97 -2.07
C PRO A 50 12.43 -5.91 -1.10
N GLY A 51 12.33 -7.18 -1.44
CA GLY A 51 11.78 -8.22 -0.59
C GLY A 51 10.50 -8.84 -1.11
N CYS A 52 9.69 -8.07 -1.82
CA CYS A 52 8.44 -8.54 -2.41
C CYS A 52 8.44 -8.22 -3.90
N ASP A 53 8.42 -9.25 -4.74
CA ASP A 53 8.45 -9.05 -6.19
C ASP A 53 7.05 -8.92 -6.79
N ARG A 54 6.01 -9.07 -5.98
CA ARG A 54 4.62 -9.02 -6.46
C ARG A 54 3.97 -7.72 -6.02
N LEU A 55 3.93 -6.76 -6.94
CA LEU A 55 3.24 -5.51 -6.71
C LEU A 55 1.90 -5.55 -7.40
N THR A 56 0.84 -5.29 -6.66
CA THR A 56 -0.52 -5.21 -7.21
C THR A 56 -1.11 -3.86 -6.86
N GLY A 57 -2.11 -3.44 -7.61
CA GLY A 57 -2.78 -2.19 -7.36
C GLY A 57 -3.92 -1.98 -8.32
N GLY A 58 -4.63 -0.90 -8.15
CA GLY A 58 -5.73 -0.56 -9.02
C GLY A 58 -6.40 0.74 -8.62
N PRO A 59 -7.33 1.20 -9.45
CA PRO A 59 -8.13 2.38 -9.14
C PRO A 59 -9.26 2.03 -8.18
N ALA A 60 -9.78 3.05 -7.51
CA ALA A 60 -10.95 2.92 -6.64
C ALA A 60 -11.72 4.22 -6.63
N GLU A 61 -13.02 4.12 -6.45
CA GLU A 61 -13.89 5.29 -6.43
C GLU A 61 -13.75 6.08 -5.14
N THR A 62 -13.57 5.37 -4.01
CA THR A 62 -13.47 5.98 -2.68
C THR A 62 -12.29 5.40 -1.92
N PHE A 63 -11.90 6.09 -0.84
CA PHE A 63 -10.89 5.58 0.07
C PHE A 63 -11.30 4.22 0.64
N GLU A 64 -12.55 4.08 1.03
CA GLU A 64 -13.04 2.83 1.62
C GLU A 64 -12.94 1.65 0.64
N GLN A 65 -13.25 1.89 -0.63
CA GLN A 65 -13.10 0.86 -1.65
C GLN A 65 -11.63 0.51 -1.87
N ALA A 66 -10.75 1.52 -1.89
CA ALA A 66 -9.32 1.31 -2.03
C ALA A 66 -8.78 0.49 -0.86
N ARG A 67 -9.21 0.82 0.35
CA ARG A 67 -8.80 0.10 1.56
C ARG A 67 -9.25 -1.37 1.51
N THR A 68 -10.49 -1.61 1.12
CA THR A 68 -11.02 -2.98 1.03
C THR A 68 -10.21 -3.80 0.01
N ALA A 69 -9.93 -3.21 -1.16
CA ALA A 69 -9.15 -3.87 -2.19
C ALA A 69 -7.71 -4.13 -1.73
N PHE A 70 -7.11 -3.16 -1.04
CA PHE A 70 -5.77 -3.30 -0.49
C PHE A 70 -5.70 -4.45 0.52
N GLU A 71 -6.63 -4.49 1.45
CA GLU A 71 -6.66 -5.53 2.48
C GLU A 71 -6.85 -6.92 1.87
N ALA A 72 -7.72 -7.03 0.86
CA ALA A 72 -7.93 -8.30 0.17
C ALA A 72 -6.65 -8.75 -0.53
N ALA A 73 -5.95 -7.83 -1.21
CA ALA A 73 -4.69 -8.14 -1.88
C ALA A 73 -3.62 -8.56 -0.86
N TRP A 74 -3.56 -7.87 0.26
CA TRP A 74 -2.59 -8.19 1.32
C TRP A 74 -2.84 -9.57 1.92
N GLN A 75 -4.10 -9.94 2.12
CA GLN A 75 -4.46 -11.27 2.63
C GLN A 75 -3.99 -12.39 1.70
N LEU A 76 -3.94 -12.14 0.41
CA LEU A 76 -3.44 -13.11 -0.57
C LEU A 76 -1.92 -13.12 -0.62
N LEU A 77 -1.28 -11.98 -0.41
CA LEU A 77 0.17 -11.83 -0.51
C LEU A 77 0.89 -12.33 0.74
N LEU A 78 0.35 -12.02 1.91
CA LEU A 78 1.03 -12.28 3.19
C LEU A 78 1.49 -13.74 3.35
N PRO A 79 0.66 -14.76 3.04
CA PRO A 79 1.11 -16.15 3.19
C PRO A 79 2.27 -16.54 2.30
N THR A 80 2.58 -15.75 1.26
CA THR A 80 3.69 -16.03 0.34
C THR A 80 4.99 -15.38 0.80
N LEU A 81 4.95 -14.55 1.84
CA LEU A 81 6.11 -13.80 2.31
C LEU A 81 6.78 -14.50 3.47
N THR A 82 8.11 -14.27 3.59
CA THR A 82 8.92 -14.82 4.69
C THR A 82 9.53 -13.67 5.49
N GLU A 83 10.06 -13.98 6.65
CA GLU A 83 10.76 -12.97 7.45
C GLU A 83 11.95 -12.38 6.68
N ALA A 84 12.60 -13.19 5.84
CA ALA A 84 13.69 -12.70 5.01
C ALA A 84 13.24 -11.63 4.03
N ASP A 85 12.01 -11.71 3.51
CA ASP A 85 11.46 -10.71 2.61
C ASP A 85 11.31 -9.38 3.33
N PHE A 86 10.79 -9.39 4.55
CA PHE A 86 10.65 -8.18 5.36
C PHE A 86 12.00 -7.61 5.74
N GLN A 87 12.96 -8.49 6.07
CA GLN A 87 14.29 -8.04 6.44
C GLN A 87 15.02 -7.39 5.27
N ALA A 88 14.80 -7.86 4.05
CA ALA A 88 15.38 -7.24 2.86
C ALA A 88 14.94 -5.79 2.72
N TRP A 89 13.66 -5.50 3.01
CA TRP A 89 13.16 -4.13 3.00
C TRP A 89 13.81 -3.29 4.11
N ARG A 90 13.92 -3.84 5.31
CA ARG A 90 14.53 -3.13 6.44
C ARG A 90 15.99 -2.77 6.16
N ASP A 91 16.71 -3.69 5.53
CA ASP A 91 18.13 -3.47 5.21
C ASP A 91 18.35 -2.35 4.20
N GLN A 92 17.39 -2.10 3.32
CA GLN A 92 17.47 -1.05 2.32
C GLN A 92 16.96 0.30 2.82
N ARG A 93 16.30 0.32 3.96
CA ARG A 93 15.67 1.53 4.49
C ARG A 93 16.69 2.58 4.92
N ASP A 94 17.85 2.18 5.32
CA ASP A 94 18.89 3.08 5.87
C ASP A 94 19.75 3.71 4.76
#